data_ca7a7cded47b46b33c806e65882604a8
#
_entry.id   ca7a7cded47b46b33c806e65882604a8
#
_cell.length_a   1.000
_cell.length_b   1.000
_cell.length_c   1.000
_cell.angle_alpha   90.00
_cell.angle_beta   90.00
_cell.angle_gamma   90.00
#
_symmetry.space_group_name_H-M   'P 1'
#
loop_
_entity.id
_entity.type
_entity.pdbx_description
1 polymer ?
#
loop_
_entity_poly.entity_id
_entity_poly.type
_entity_poly.pdbx_seq_one_letter_code
_entity_poly.pdbx_strand_id
1 'polypeptide(L)'
;MGQSLQMITELRERLDVFLGKLRQRGEEIAAEARATAPEIKANDTDEYKRSFLAFQTGIGNQMHQLVEKAEQVFHKQFSVYMSVEDHDVRAVFLEAEDAVEDFSDYIDTLTESIFMESETDDAEKQYNQAVADWKEAAARFTCSQCSAPIPVTQLYYQAQYLTCTGCGTQTTFMPSTAMRNAPQAAEALAELRTRHIEEENYRIATSPGGWVGQVIMLHINYELAQHRELVRLLPAYAETRVDFLRKSIVEE
;
A
#
# COMPACT_ATOMS: atom_id res chain seq x y z
N MET A 1 -26.84 -35.89 17.03
CA MET A 1 -26.23 -35.48 15.76
C MET A 1 -27.07 -34.43 15.01
N GLY A 2 -28.31 -34.72 14.54
CA GLY A 2 -29.07 -33.73 13.75
C GLY A 2 -29.38 -32.37 14.41
N GLN A 3 -29.57 -32.34 15.76
CA GLN A 3 -29.92 -31.11 16.46
C GLN A 3 -28.74 -30.12 16.57
N SER A 4 -27.52 -30.60 16.79
CA SER A 4 -26.31 -29.72 16.84
C SER A 4 -25.98 -29.15 15.47
N LEU A 5 -26.10 -29.94 14.43
CA LEU A 5 -25.88 -29.44 13.04
C LEU A 5 -26.92 -28.38 12.66
N GLN A 6 -28.19 -28.60 12.98
CA GLN A 6 -29.22 -27.60 12.71
C GLN A 6 -28.94 -26.28 13.45
N MET A 7 -28.56 -26.36 14.73
CA MET A 7 -28.26 -25.16 15.53
C MET A 7 -27.09 -24.35 14.98
N ILE A 8 -25.98 -25.01 14.62
CA ILE A 8 -24.82 -24.29 14.07
C ILE A 8 -25.11 -23.70 12.69
N THR A 9 -25.90 -24.39 11.85
CA THR A 9 -26.35 -23.87 10.56
C THR A 9 -27.18 -22.60 10.73
N GLU A 10 -28.15 -22.59 11.65
CA GLU A 10 -28.93 -21.40 11.96
C GLU A 10 -28.06 -20.26 12.51
N LEU A 11 -27.04 -20.56 13.29
CA LEU A 11 -26.07 -19.56 13.78
C LEU A 11 -25.23 -19.00 12.64
N ARG A 12 -24.82 -19.85 11.68
CA ARG A 12 -24.08 -19.44 10.50
C ARG A 12 -24.87 -18.48 9.62
N GLU A 13 -26.15 -18.79 9.35
CA GLU A 13 -27.05 -17.90 8.60
C GLU A 13 -27.23 -16.53 9.29
N ARG A 14 -27.34 -16.51 10.62
CA ARG A 14 -27.42 -15.26 11.40
C ARG A 14 -26.12 -14.47 11.35
N LEU A 15 -24.98 -15.16 11.37
CA LEU A 15 -23.66 -14.54 11.22
C LEU A 15 -23.55 -13.85 9.85
N ASP A 16 -23.97 -14.49 8.76
CA ASP A 16 -23.96 -13.90 7.42
C ASP A 16 -24.77 -12.61 7.33
N VAL A 17 -25.98 -12.62 7.90
CA VAL A 17 -26.80 -11.41 7.96
C VAL A 17 -26.14 -10.31 8.78
N PHE A 18 -25.46 -10.68 9.86
CA PHE A 18 -24.74 -9.73 10.71
C PHE A 18 -23.53 -9.14 10.02
N LEU A 19 -22.68 -9.97 9.38
CA LEU A 19 -21.52 -9.53 8.60
C LEU A 19 -21.95 -8.64 7.43
N GLY A 20 -23.07 -8.97 6.76
CA GLY A 20 -23.66 -8.13 5.71
C GLY A 20 -24.00 -6.71 6.19
N LYS A 21 -24.56 -6.57 7.41
CA LYS A 21 -24.84 -5.26 8.00
C LYS A 21 -23.56 -4.50 8.37
N LEU A 22 -22.54 -5.20 8.85
CA LEU A 22 -21.25 -4.58 9.15
C LEU A 22 -20.55 -4.12 7.87
N ARG A 23 -20.59 -4.89 6.77
CA ARG A 23 -20.10 -4.49 5.44
C ARG A 23 -20.78 -3.20 4.97
N GLN A 24 -22.10 -3.16 5.01
CA GLN A 24 -22.84 -1.94 4.65
C GLN A 24 -22.40 -0.75 5.50
N ARG A 25 -22.21 -0.94 6.82
CA ARG A 25 -21.74 0.15 7.69
C ARG A 25 -20.30 0.59 7.35
N GLY A 26 -19.42 -0.33 7.00
CA GLY A 26 -18.07 -0.03 6.52
C GLY A 26 -18.10 0.82 5.24
N GLU A 27 -18.95 0.46 4.28
CA GLU A 27 -19.14 1.23 3.03
C GLU A 27 -19.67 2.64 3.29
N GLU A 28 -20.62 2.83 4.23
CA GLU A 28 -21.11 4.14 4.64
C GLU A 28 -19.98 5.00 5.22
N ILE A 29 -19.19 4.45 6.16
CA ILE A 29 -18.03 5.14 6.75
C ILE A 29 -17.02 5.51 5.66
N ALA A 30 -16.71 4.58 4.77
CA ALA A 30 -15.77 4.81 3.67
C ALA A 30 -16.26 5.92 2.73
N ALA A 31 -17.54 5.94 2.37
CA ALA A 31 -18.12 6.96 1.51
C ALA A 31 -18.07 8.35 2.17
N GLU A 32 -18.44 8.45 3.44
CA GLU A 32 -18.36 9.70 4.22
C GLU A 32 -16.92 10.19 4.32
N ALA A 33 -15.98 9.28 4.61
CA ALA A 33 -14.56 9.62 4.75
C ALA A 33 -13.95 10.10 3.42
N ARG A 34 -14.23 9.43 2.28
CA ARG A 34 -13.78 9.88 0.96
C ARG A 34 -14.32 11.27 0.59
N ALA A 35 -15.59 11.55 0.93
CA ALA A 35 -16.18 12.84 0.66
C ALA A 35 -15.57 13.97 1.49
N THR A 36 -15.14 13.66 2.72
CA THR A 36 -14.66 14.67 3.70
C THR A 36 -13.13 14.86 3.66
N ALA A 37 -12.38 13.80 3.31
CA ALA A 37 -10.92 13.80 3.31
C ALA A 37 -10.26 14.95 2.53
N PRO A 38 -10.71 15.30 1.30
CA PRO A 38 -10.09 16.39 0.54
C PRO A 38 -10.22 17.75 1.23
N GLU A 39 -11.37 18.03 1.86
CA GLU A 39 -11.61 19.29 2.56
C GLU A 39 -10.74 19.40 3.83
N ILE A 40 -10.69 18.34 4.65
CA ILE A 40 -9.85 18.31 5.85
C ILE A 40 -8.38 18.51 5.46
N LYS A 41 -7.91 17.81 4.42
CA LYS A 41 -6.54 17.90 3.93
C LYS A 41 -6.20 19.30 3.42
N ALA A 42 -7.10 19.93 2.66
CA ALA A 42 -6.91 21.27 2.11
C ALA A 42 -6.86 22.34 3.21
N ASN A 43 -7.71 22.21 4.24
CA ASN A 43 -7.79 23.14 5.36
C ASN A 43 -6.73 22.90 6.44
N ASP A 44 -5.99 21.79 6.40
CA ASP A 44 -4.92 21.52 7.36
C ASP A 44 -3.68 22.34 7.00
N THR A 45 -3.47 23.42 7.74
CA THR A 45 -2.31 24.33 7.57
C THR A 45 -1.06 23.88 8.31
N ASP A 46 -1.15 22.80 9.09
CA ASP A 46 0.01 22.21 9.80
C ASP A 46 0.99 21.60 8.79
N GLU A 47 2.29 21.88 8.97
CA GLU A 47 3.37 21.35 8.11
C GLU A 47 3.37 19.81 8.06
N TYR A 48 2.99 19.17 9.17
CA TYR A 48 2.94 17.71 9.31
C TYR A 48 1.54 17.13 9.08
N LYS A 49 0.58 17.94 8.64
CA LYS A 49 -0.81 17.50 8.39
C LYS A 49 -1.44 16.73 9.55
N ARG A 50 -1.20 17.17 10.79
CA ARG A 50 -1.63 16.44 12.00
C ARG A 50 -3.13 16.27 12.12
N SER A 51 -3.93 17.25 11.66
CA SER A 51 -5.39 17.13 11.65
C SER A 51 -5.87 16.08 10.66
N PHE A 52 -5.25 16.03 9.49
CA PHE A 52 -5.55 15.00 8.48
C PHE A 52 -5.13 13.61 8.95
N LEU A 53 -3.93 13.45 9.54
CA LEU A 53 -3.46 12.19 10.12
C LEU A 53 -4.37 11.72 11.28
N ALA A 54 -4.82 12.62 12.12
CA ALA A 54 -5.78 12.30 13.19
C ALA A 54 -7.12 11.83 12.63
N PHE A 55 -7.59 12.44 11.54
CA PHE A 55 -8.77 11.99 10.82
C PHE A 55 -8.60 10.59 10.24
N GLN A 56 -7.50 10.32 9.54
CA GLN A 56 -7.17 8.99 9.01
C GLN A 56 -7.17 7.93 10.11
N THR A 57 -6.49 8.22 11.24
CA THR A 57 -6.45 7.34 12.41
C THR A 57 -7.86 7.10 12.99
N GLY A 58 -8.68 8.14 13.05
CA GLY A 58 -10.07 8.04 13.54
C GLY A 58 -10.94 7.14 12.67
N ILE A 59 -10.81 7.23 11.36
CA ILE A 59 -11.51 6.36 10.41
C ILE A 59 -11.00 4.91 10.53
N GLY A 60 -9.69 4.71 10.54
CA GLY A 60 -9.09 3.38 10.73
C GLY A 60 -9.60 2.69 12.00
N ASN A 61 -9.66 3.40 13.12
CA ASN A 61 -10.20 2.88 14.37
C ASN A 61 -11.69 2.52 14.27
N GLN A 62 -12.51 3.30 13.55
CA GLN A 62 -13.93 2.96 13.33
C GLN A 62 -14.08 1.69 12.48
N MET A 63 -13.26 1.52 11.45
CA MET A 63 -13.26 0.34 10.61
C MET A 63 -12.81 -0.90 11.39
N HIS A 64 -11.72 -0.79 12.14
CA HIS A 64 -11.23 -1.88 13.00
C HIS A 64 -12.27 -2.32 14.06
N GLN A 65 -13.05 -1.39 14.64
CA GLN A 65 -14.14 -1.75 15.54
C GLN A 65 -15.23 -2.61 14.89
N LEU A 66 -15.41 -2.56 13.56
CA LEU A 66 -16.33 -3.47 12.87
C LEU A 66 -15.78 -4.90 12.86
N VAL A 67 -14.47 -5.06 12.63
CA VAL A 67 -13.77 -6.34 12.69
C VAL A 67 -13.86 -6.93 14.10
N GLU A 68 -13.49 -6.15 15.12
CA GLU A 68 -13.60 -6.59 16.53
C GLU A 68 -15.00 -7.07 16.89
N LYS A 69 -16.05 -6.39 16.39
CA LYS A 69 -17.44 -6.84 16.63
C LYS A 69 -17.76 -8.16 15.96
N ALA A 70 -17.26 -8.38 14.73
CA ALA A 70 -17.44 -9.65 14.03
C ALA A 70 -16.78 -10.80 14.79
N GLU A 71 -15.53 -10.63 15.18
CA GLU A 71 -14.76 -11.59 15.97
C GLU A 71 -15.41 -11.88 17.33
N GLN A 72 -15.85 -10.85 18.05
CA GLN A 72 -16.53 -11.02 19.35
C GLN A 72 -17.82 -11.83 19.21
N VAL A 73 -18.63 -11.59 18.17
CA VAL A 73 -19.85 -12.36 17.93
C VAL A 73 -19.53 -13.79 17.57
N PHE A 74 -18.54 -14.01 16.70
CA PHE A 74 -18.07 -15.34 16.33
C PHE A 74 -17.58 -16.12 17.57
N HIS A 75 -16.64 -15.58 18.31
CA HIS A 75 -16.13 -16.25 19.51
C HIS A 75 -17.22 -16.56 20.54
N LYS A 76 -18.11 -15.61 20.78
CA LYS A 76 -19.21 -15.81 21.74
C LYS A 76 -20.18 -16.93 21.34
N GLN A 77 -20.45 -17.09 20.05
CA GLN A 77 -21.48 -18.00 19.56
C GLN A 77 -20.93 -19.34 19.10
N PHE A 78 -19.71 -19.36 18.55
CA PHE A 78 -19.14 -20.55 17.91
C PHE A 78 -18.06 -21.26 18.74
N SER A 79 -17.52 -20.65 19.82
CA SER A 79 -16.47 -21.27 20.65
C SER A 79 -16.83 -22.65 21.18
N VAL A 80 -18.11 -22.92 21.44
CA VAL A 80 -18.59 -24.22 21.94
C VAL A 80 -18.46 -25.33 20.88
N TYR A 81 -18.32 -25.00 19.60
CA TYR A 81 -18.19 -25.94 18.49
C TYR A 81 -16.73 -26.20 18.10
N MET A 82 -15.77 -25.47 18.65
CA MET A 82 -14.35 -25.56 18.30
C MET A 82 -13.76 -26.97 18.51
N SER A 83 -14.24 -27.70 19.52
CA SER A 83 -13.76 -29.06 19.90
C SER A 83 -14.72 -30.18 19.51
N VAL A 84 -15.73 -29.92 18.66
CA VAL A 84 -16.69 -30.93 18.24
C VAL A 84 -16.06 -31.83 17.19
N GLU A 85 -16.14 -33.17 17.42
CA GLU A 85 -15.59 -34.19 16.53
C GLU A 85 -16.50 -34.55 15.35
N ASP A 86 -17.77 -34.12 15.38
CA ASP A 86 -18.72 -34.33 14.27
C ASP A 86 -18.26 -33.57 13.03
N HIS A 87 -17.99 -34.31 11.97
CA HIS A 87 -17.43 -33.78 10.72
C HIS A 87 -18.32 -32.67 10.08
N ASP A 88 -19.62 -32.87 10.07
CA ASP A 88 -20.56 -31.94 9.45
C ASP A 88 -20.67 -30.64 10.26
N VAL A 89 -20.70 -30.76 11.61
CA VAL A 89 -20.68 -29.60 12.51
C VAL A 89 -19.35 -28.84 12.38
N ARG A 90 -18.23 -29.58 12.27
CA ARG A 90 -16.90 -28.98 12.09
C ARG A 90 -16.78 -28.24 10.76
N ALA A 91 -17.36 -28.76 9.68
CA ALA A 91 -17.38 -28.08 8.38
C ALA A 91 -18.08 -26.72 8.46
N VAL A 92 -19.28 -26.67 9.07
CA VAL A 92 -20.01 -25.38 9.25
C VAL A 92 -19.25 -24.41 10.17
N PHE A 93 -18.54 -24.93 11.18
CA PHE A 93 -17.68 -24.08 12.03
C PHE A 93 -16.57 -23.42 11.22
N LEU A 94 -15.85 -24.18 10.39
CA LEU A 94 -14.78 -23.66 9.55
C LEU A 94 -15.32 -22.63 8.51
N GLU A 95 -16.47 -22.91 7.90
CA GLU A 95 -17.12 -21.94 7.02
C GLU A 95 -17.50 -20.62 7.73
N ALA A 96 -17.83 -20.68 9.02
CA ALA A 96 -18.11 -19.49 9.82
C ALA A 96 -16.83 -18.72 10.18
N GLU A 97 -15.73 -19.42 10.44
CA GLU A 97 -14.40 -18.86 10.69
C GLU A 97 -13.88 -18.14 9.43
N ASP A 98 -13.89 -18.84 8.29
CA ASP A 98 -13.50 -18.29 6.99
C ASP A 98 -14.31 -17.02 6.63
N ALA A 99 -15.61 -17.00 6.92
CA ALA A 99 -16.43 -15.83 6.63
C ALA A 99 -16.10 -14.61 7.50
N VAL A 100 -15.61 -14.80 8.71
CA VAL A 100 -15.13 -13.69 9.56
C VAL A 100 -13.76 -13.20 9.07
N GLU A 101 -12.87 -14.10 8.65
CA GLU A 101 -11.59 -13.77 8.04
C GLU A 101 -11.79 -12.99 6.74
N ASP A 102 -12.64 -13.48 5.81
CA ASP A 102 -13.03 -12.77 4.58
C ASP A 102 -13.62 -11.39 4.85
N PHE A 103 -14.37 -11.25 5.96
CA PHE A 103 -14.91 -9.95 6.36
C PHE A 103 -13.80 -9.01 6.85
N SER A 104 -12.84 -9.49 7.63
CA SER A 104 -11.68 -8.71 8.10
C SER A 104 -10.88 -8.18 6.90
N ASP A 105 -10.51 -9.06 5.98
CA ASP A 105 -9.77 -8.74 4.77
C ASP A 105 -10.52 -7.70 3.90
N TYR A 106 -11.83 -7.85 3.79
CA TYR A 106 -12.68 -6.88 3.09
C TYR A 106 -12.62 -5.49 3.74
N ILE A 107 -12.72 -5.40 5.08
CA ILE A 107 -12.67 -4.12 5.81
C ILE A 107 -11.27 -3.49 5.70
N ASP A 108 -10.22 -4.26 5.75
CA ASP A 108 -8.84 -3.78 5.60
C ASP A 108 -8.62 -3.20 4.18
N THR A 109 -9.00 -3.94 3.14
CA THR A 109 -8.96 -3.47 1.75
C THR A 109 -9.79 -2.19 1.55
N LEU A 110 -11.00 -2.15 2.12
CA LEU A 110 -11.87 -0.98 2.05
C LEU A 110 -11.22 0.23 2.74
N THR A 111 -10.60 0.03 3.91
CA THR A 111 -9.92 1.07 4.69
C THR A 111 -8.75 1.67 3.92
N GLU A 112 -7.90 0.84 3.33
CA GLU A 112 -6.79 1.27 2.49
C GLU A 112 -7.26 2.10 1.29
N SER A 113 -8.37 1.69 0.66
CA SER A 113 -8.92 2.38 -0.52
C SER A 113 -9.46 3.79 -0.23
N ILE A 114 -9.79 4.12 1.04
CA ILE A 114 -10.38 5.41 1.41
C ILE A 114 -9.44 6.59 1.08
N PHE A 115 -8.15 6.44 1.36
CA PHE A 115 -7.17 7.52 1.26
C PHE A 115 -6.23 7.40 0.07
N MET A 116 -6.35 6.34 -0.73
CA MET A 116 -5.46 6.02 -1.85
C MET A 116 -5.30 7.17 -2.85
N GLU A 117 -6.39 7.84 -3.24
CA GLU A 117 -6.32 8.98 -4.18
C GLU A 117 -5.52 10.14 -3.58
N SER A 118 -5.72 10.42 -2.30
CA SER A 118 -5.00 11.46 -1.57
C SER A 118 -3.51 11.16 -1.42
N GLU A 119 -3.15 9.90 -1.18
CA GLU A 119 -1.76 9.45 -1.08
C GLU A 119 -1.05 9.50 -2.44
N THR A 120 -1.75 9.11 -3.50
CA THR A 120 -1.24 9.20 -4.88
C THR A 120 -0.92 10.64 -5.25
N ASP A 121 -1.84 11.57 -4.97
CA ASP A 121 -1.65 13.00 -5.21
C ASP A 121 -0.44 13.57 -4.47
N ASP A 122 -0.21 13.15 -3.23
CA ASP A 122 0.93 13.61 -2.45
C ASP A 122 2.25 13.06 -2.96
N ALA A 123 2.30 11.78 -3.27
CA ALA A 123 3.48 11.15 -3.85
C ALA A 123 3.83 11.78 -5.22
N GLU A 124 2.82 12.04 -6.07
CA GLU A 124 3.02 12.73 -7.34
C GLU A 124 3.53 14.16 -7.16
N LYS A 125 2.98 14.93 -6.22
CA LYS A 125 3.45 16.29 -5.92
C LYS A 125 4.90 16.30 -5.46
N GLN A 126 5.26 15.39 -4.53
CA GLN A 126 6.62 15.27 -4.03
C GLN A 126 7.61 14.88 -5.13
N TYR A 127 7.25 13.90 -5.96
CA TYR A 127 8.08 13.50 -7.10
C TYR A 127 8.22 14.62 -8.13
N ASN A 128 7.13 15.28 -8.51
CA ASN A 128 7.13 16.38 -9.46
C ASN A 128 7.93 17.58 -8.95
N GLN A 129 7.91 17.87 -7.64
CA GLN A 129 8.78 18.88 -7.04
C GLN A 129 10.25 18.51 -7.19
N ALA A 130 10.62 17.27 -6.95
CA ALA A 130 11.99 16.81 -7.13
C ALA A 130 12.46 16.94 -8.59
N VAL A 131 11.59 16.64 -9.56
CA VAL A 131 11.86 16.80 -10.99
C VAL A 131 12.00 18.27 -11.36
N ALA A 132 11.16 19.15 -10.80
CA ALA A 132 11.23 20.60 -11.03
C ALA A 132 12.56 21.17 -10.49
N ASP A 133 12.91 20.85 -9.26
CA ASP A 133 14.18 21.25 -8.63
C ASP A 133 15.40 20.77 -9.43
N TRP A 134 15.35 19.51 -9.90
CA TRP A 134 16.41 18.98 -10.77
C TRP A 134 16.56 19.79 -12.06
N LYS A 135 15.46 20.07 -12.77
CA LYS A 135 15.50 20.84 -14.01
C LYS A 135 16.05 22.24 -13.78
N GLU A 136 15.66 22.91 -12.70
CA GLU A 136 16.17 24.22 -12.33
C GLU A 136 17.67 24.17 -12.00
N ALA A 137 18.08 23.19 -11.17
CA ALA A 137 19.49 23.01 -10.81
C ALA A 137 20.36 22.67 -12.03
N ALA A 138 19.88 21.77 -12.91
CA ALA A 138 20.59 21.38 -14.14
C ALA A 138 20.81 22.55 -15.08
N ALA A 139 19.84 23.47 -15.19
CA ALA A 139 19.96 24.65 -16.05
C ALA A 139 21.00 25.69 -15.56
N ARG A 140 21.34 25.67 -14.28
CA ARG A 140 22.22 26.68 -13.64
C ARG A 140 23.57 26.12 -13.16
N PHE A 141 23.78 24.81 -13.25
CA PHE A 141 24.97 24.19 -12.69
C PHE A 141 26.21 24.48 -13.55
N THR A 142 27.18 25.09 -12.94
CA THR A 142 28.44 25.53 -13.62
C THR A 142 29.66 25.08 -12.84
N CYS A 143 30.78 25.01 -13.54
CA CYS A 143 32.07 24.70 -12.94
C CYS A 143 32.50 25.78 -11.94
N SER A 144 32.92 25.38 -10.76
CA SER A 144 33.41 26.28 -9.72
C SER A 144 34.71 27.00 -10.08
N GLN A 145 35.46 26.49 -11.06
CA GLN A 145 36.76 27.08 -11.46
C GLN A 145 36.68 27.95 -12.71
N CYS A 146 36.00 27.45 -13.78
CA CYS A 146 35.98 28.14 -15.07
C CYS A 146 34.60 28.66 -15.49
N SER A 147 33.59 28.47 -14.65
CA SER A 147 32.19 28.87 -14.87
C SER A 147 31.53 28.25 -16.12
N ALA A 148 32.17 27.30 -16.79
CA ALA A 148 31.56 26.57 -17.88
C ALA A 148 30.38 25.73 -17.39
N PRO A 149 29.28 25.60 -18.16
CA PRO A 149 28.15 24.75 -17.77
C PRO A 149 28.57 23.29 -17.69
N ILE A 150 28.12 22.62 -16.65
CA ILE A 150 28.31 21.16 -16.44
C ILE A 150 26.93 20.49 -16.59
N PRO A 151 26.75 19.55 -17.52
CA PRO A 151 25.46 18.89 -17.72
C PRO A 151 25.12 17.99 -16.53
N VAL A 152 23.95 18.21 -15.96
CA VAL A 152 23.34 17.34 -14.93
C VAL A 152 22.31 16.46 -15.64
N THR A 153 22.74 15.28 -16.08
CA THR A 153 22.00 14.44 -17.04
C THR A 153 20.87 13.62 -16.42
N GLN A 154 20.83 13.50 -15.09
CA GLN A 154 19.82 12.74 -14.37
C GLN A 154 19.50 13.37 -13.03
N LEU A 155 18.37 12.98 -12.41
CA LEU A 155 18.02 13.39 -11.07
C LEU A 155 18.91 12.65 -10.06
N TYR A 156 19.89 13.38 -9.52
CA TYR A 156 20.73 12.88 -8.45
C TYR A 156 20.05 13.13 -7.10
N TYR A 157 19.86 12.08 -6.32
CA TYR A 157 19.31 12.13 -4.95
C TYR A 157 20.38 12.15 -3.87
N GLN A 158 21.65 11.95 -4.26
CA GLN A 158 22.83 12.05 -3.40
C GLN A 158 23.84 13.04 -4.02
N ALA A 159 24.71 13.59 -3.19
CA ALA A 159 25.80 14.44 -3.66
C ALA A 159 26.68 13.72 -4.69
N GLN A 160 26.98 14.38 -5.81
CA GLN A 160 27.78 13.82 -6.90
C GLN A 160 28.93 14.76 -7.28
N TYR A 161 30.08 14.19 -7.62
CA TYR A 161 31.18 14.91 -8.20
C TYR A 161 31.07 14.85 -9.73
N LEU A 162 30.80 16.00 -10.34
CA LEU A 162 30.66 16.12 -11.80
C LEU A 162 31.91 16.79 -12.37
N THR A 163 32.49 16.16 -13.39
CA THR A 163 33.72 16.65 -14.01
C THR A 163 33.40 17.67 -15.13
N CYS A 164 34.00 18.84 -15.05
CA CYS A 164 33.90 19.85 -16.09
C CYS A 164 34.65 19.40 -17.37
N THR A 165 33.96 19.37 -18.48
CA THR A 165 34.56 18.99 -19.77
C THR A 165 35.54 20.04 -20.31
N GLY A 166 35.47 21.28 -19.82
CA GLY A 166 36.33 22.37 -20.27
C GLY A 166 37.69 22.42 -19.54
N CYS A 167 37.73 22.25 -18.23
CA CYS A 167 38.99 22.37 -17.42
C CYS A 167 39.34 21.14 -16.63
N GLY A 168 38.54 20.08 -16.64
CA GLY A 168 38.81 18.83 -15.88
C GLY A 168 38.50 18.92 -14.39
N THR A 169 38.13 20.10 -13.87
CA THR A 169 37.84 20.25 -12.43
C THR A 169 36.57 19.52 -12.04
N GLN A 170 36.61 18.84 -10.89
CA GLN A 170 35.40 18.25 -10.28
C GLN A 170 34.65 19.31 -9.46
N THR A 171 33.35 19.44 -9.71
CA THR A 171 32.45 20.32 -8.96
C THR A 171 31.37 19.46 -8.29
N THR A 172 31.14 19.69 -7.01
CA THR A 172 30.12 18.95 -6.28
C THR A 172 28.74 19.44 -6.61
N PHE A 173 27.91 18.55 -7.12
CA PHE A 173 26.47 18.78 -7.24
C PHE A 173 25.79 18.40 -5.93
N MET A 174 25.06 19.32 -5.31
CA MET A 174 24.31 19.09 -4.08
C MET A 174 22.80 19.07 -4.38
N PRO A 175 22.12 17.94 -4.20
CA PRO A 175 20.68 17.86 -4.43
C PRO A 175 19.90 18.66 -3.39
N SER A 176 18.75 19.22 -3.79
CA SER A 176 17.78 19.84 -2.88
C SER A 176 17.17 18.80 -1.93
N THR A 177 16.42 19.25 -0.94
CA THR A 177 15.67 18.32 -0.04
C THR A 177 14.67 17.50 -0.83
N ALA A 178 13.93 18.11 -1.76
CA ALA A 178 12.99 17.37 -2.61
C ALA A 178 13.69 16.30 -3.45
N MET A 179 14.84 16.62 -4.05
CA MET A 179 15.64 15.65 -4.82
C MET A 179 16.16 14.50 -3.96
N ARG A 180 16.55 14.77 -2.72
CA ARG A 180 17.00 13.71 -1.77
C ARG A 180 15.87 12.75 -1.40
N ASN A 181 14.64 13.24 -1.35
CA ASN A 181 13.44 12.44 -1.04
C ASN A 181 12.83 11.79 -2.29
N ALA A 182 13.37 12.07 -3.49
CA ALA A 182 12.86 11.49 -4.75
C ALA A 182 12.77 9.95 -4.76
N PRO A 183 13.72 9.17 -4.18
CA PRO A 183 13.61 7.73 -4.10
C PRO A 183 12.33 7.29 -3.37
N GLN A 184 12.06 7.85 -2.20
CA GLN A 184 10.88 7.53 -1.40
C GLN A 184 9.59 7.90 -2.13
N ALA A 185 9.52 9.07 -2.77
CA ALA A 185 8.37 9.48 -3.56
C ALA A 185 8.16 8.58 -4.78
N ALA A 186 9.24 8.16 -5.45
CA ALA A 186 9.18 7.25 -6.59
C ALA A 186 8.72 5.84 -6.18
N GLU A 187 9.17 5.33 -5.02
CA GLU A 187 8.71 4.05 -4.46
C GLU A 187 7.22 4.09 -4.15
N ALA A 188 6.77 5.11 -3.42
CA ALA A 188 5.36 5.27 -3.09
C ALA A 188 4.49 5.36 -4.36
N LEU A 189 4.93 6.09 -5.40
CA LEU A 189 4.23 6.14 -6.68
C LEU A 189 4.21 4.79 -7.41
N ALA A 190 5.33 4.07 -7.41
CA ALA A 190 5.40 2.77 -8.05
C ALA A 190 4.45 1.78 -7.37
N GLU A 191 4.43 1.75 -6.05
CA GLU A 191 3.51 0.93 -5.25
C GLU A 191 2.05 1.28 -5.54
N LEU A 192 1.67 2.55 -5.42
CA LEU A 192 0.30 3.00 -5.67
C LEU A 192 -0.19 2.69 -7.08
N ARG A 193 0.70 2.84 -8.10
CA ARG A 193 0.36 2.55 -9.49
C ARG A 193 0.25 1.05 -9.80
N THR A 194 0.86 0.20 -8.99
CA THR A 194 0.85 -1.26 -9.18
C THR A 194 -0.05 -2.01 -8.19
N ARG A 195 -0.66 -1.33 -7.23
CA ARG A 195 -1.56 -1.92 -6.22
C ARG A 195 -2.68 -2.78 -6.82
N HIS A 196 -3.25 -2.36 -7.94
CA HIS A 196 -4.28 -3.14 -8.64
C HIS A 196 -3.79 -4.53 -9.08
N ILE A 197 -2.48 -4.71 -9.28
CA ILE A 197 -1.87 -6.02 -9.60
C ILE A 197 -1.81 -6.87 -8.33
N GLU A 198 -1.49 -6.27 -7.19
CA GLU A 198 -1.47 -6.94 -5.89
C GLU A 198 -2.87 -7.42 -5.51
N GLU A 199 -3.88 -6.57 -5.63
CA GLU A 199 -5.28 -6.90 -5.38
C GLU A 199 -5.78 -8.06 -6.26
N GLU A 200 -5.44 -8.05 -7.56
CA GLU A 200 -5.77 -9.14 -8.48
C GLU A 200 -5.02 -10.42 -8.11
N ASN A 201 -3.74 -10.31 -7.74
CA ASN A 201 -2.92 -11.42 -7.28
C ASN A 201 -3.50 -12.08 -6.03
N TYR A 202 -3.91 -11.26 -5.04
CA TYR A 202 -4.56 -11.75 -3.83
C TYR A 202 -5.85 -12.52 -4.16
N ARG A 203 -6.70 -11.98 -5.03
CA ARG A 203 -7.93 -12.64 -5.49
C ARG A 203 -7.67 -13.98 -6.15
N ILE A 204 -6.62 -14.07 -6.96
CA ILE A 204 -6.20 -15.34 -7.61
C ILE A 204 -5.65 -16.32 -6.58
N ALA A 205 -4.82 -15.87 -5.66
CA ALA A 205 -4.17 -16.70 -4.64
C ALA A 205 -5.18 -17.33 -3.66
N THR A 206 -6.25 -16.59 -3.33
CA THR A 206 -7.31 -17.04 -2.41
C THR A 206 -8.42 -17.83 -3.09
N SER A 207 -8.41 -17.95 -4.44
CA SER A 207 -9.41 -18.72 -5.16
C SER A 207 -9.25 -20.24 -4.96
N PRO A 208 -10.34 -21.02 -4.96
CA PRO A 208 -10.28 -22.48 -4.83
C PRO A 208 -9.40 -23.11 -5.92
N GLY A 209 -8.35 -23.84 -5.52
CA GLY A 209 -7.40 -24.50 -6.43
C GLY A 209 -6.07 -23.78 -6.61
N GLY A 210 -5.84 -22.68 -5.90
CA GLY A 210 -4.53 -22.02 -5.84
C GLY A 210 -3.45 -22.95 -5.24
N TRP A 211 -2.24 -22.92 -5.78
CA TRP A 211 -1.10 -23.70 -5.28
C TRP A 211 0.09 -22.77 -4.99
N VAL A 212 0.98 -23.18 -4.08
CA VAL A 212 2.08 -22.35 -3.56
C VAL A 212 2.95 -21.74 -4.68
N GLY A 213 3.25 -22.49 -5.74
CA GLY A 213 4.04 -21.98 -6.87
C GLY A 213 3.33 -20.86 -7.65
N GLN A 214 2.00 -20.83 -7.66
CA GLN A 214 1.23 -19.74 -8.26
C GLN A 214 1.36 -18.46 -7.43
N VAL A 215 1.29 -18.56 -6.11
CA VAL A 215 1.46 -17.41 -5.19
C VAL A 215 2.84 -16.77 -5.39
N ILE A 216 3.90 -17.58 -5.45
CA ILE A 216 5.27 -17.10 -5.72
C ILE A 216 5.34 -16.36 -7.07
N MET A 217 4.76 -16.93 -8.13
CA MET A 217 4.76 -16.29 -9.46
C MET A 217 3.99 -14.96 -9.47
N LEU A 218 2.88 -14.87 -8.74
CA LEU A 218 2.09 -13.64 -8.61
C LEU A 218 2.89 -12.57 -7.87
N HIS A 219 3.57 -12.92 -6.78
CA HIS A 219 4.45 -12.02 -6.05
C HIS A 219 5.59 -11.50 -6.93
N ILE A 220 6.29 -12.38 -7.65
CA ILE A 220 7.34 -11.97 -8.59
C ILE A 220 6.82 -11.02 -9.67
N ASN A 221 5.62 -11.25 -10.20
CA ASN A 221 5.01 -10.37 -11.20
C ASN A 221 4.72 -8.97 -10.63
N TYR A 222 4.27 -8.89 -9.39
CA TYR A 222 4.05 -7.64 -8.69
C TYR A 222 5.35 -6.85 -8.48
N GLU A 223 6.39 -7.49 -7.95
CA GLU A 223 7.72 -6.88 -7.78
C GLU A 223 8.32 -6.38 -9.10
N LEU A 224 8.15 -7.14 -10.18
CA LEU A 224 8.58 -6.73 -11.51
C LEU A 224 7.79 -5.52 -12.04
N ALA A 225 6.50 -5.44 -11.74
CA ALA A 225 5.68 -4.30 -12.13
C ALA A 225 6.11 -3.02 -11.38
N GLN A 226 6.33 -3.10 -10.07
CA GLN A 226 6.88 -2.01 -9.28
C GLN A 226 8.24 -1.56 -9.80
N HIS A 227 9.13 -2.51 -10.06
CA HIS A 227 10.46 -2.19 -10.59
C HIS A 227 10.38 -1.48 -11.94
N ARG A 228 9.46 -1.88 -12.84
CA ARG A 228 9.26 -1.19 -14.13
C ARG A 228 8.81 0.26 -13.95
N GLU A 229 7.93 0.53 -13.00
CA GLU A 229 7.53 1.91 -12.66
C GLU A 229 8.72 2.71 -12.09
N LEU A 230 9.51 2.12 -11.20
CA LEU A 230 10.72 2.75 -10.67
C LEU A 230 11.75 3.08 -11.77
N VAL A 231 11.94 2.20 -12.75
CA VAL A 231 12.81 2.46 -13.92
C VAL A 231 12.31 3.67 -14.72
N ARG A 232 11.00 3.87 -14.83
CA ARG A 232 10.41 5.04 -15.50
C ARG A 232 10.60 6.32 -14.70
N LEU A 233 10.44 6.25 -13.38
CA LEU A 233 10.50 7.41 -12.49
C LEU A 233 11.94 7.81 -12.17
N LEU A 234 12.76 6.87 -11.72
CA LEU A 234 14.11 7.14 -11.22
C LEU A 234 15.08 6.01 -11.61
N PRO A 235 15.54 5.96 -12.89
CA PRO A 235 16.33 4.85 -13.41
C PRO A 235 17.57 4.50 -12.57
N ALA A 236 18.34 5.53 -12.19
CA ALA A 236 19.56 5.33 -11.39
C ALA A 236 19.30 4.72 -10.01
N TYR A 237 18.15 4.99 -9.42
CA TYR A 237 17.73 4.37 -8.17
C TYR A 237 17.23 2.94 -8.39
N ALA A 238 16.46 2.71 -9.44
CA ALA A 238 15.94 1.39 -9.78
C ALA A 238 17.07 0.37 -9.98
N GLU A 239 18.21 0.78 -10.57
CA GLU A 239 19.39 -0.07 -10.73
C GLU A 239 19.94 -0.55 -9.38
N THR A 240 19.93 0.29 -8.35
CA THR A 240 20.43 -0.10 -7.01
C THR A 240 19.53 -1.12 -6.31
N ARG A 241 18.23 -1.17 -6.66
CA ARG A 241 17.27 -2.15 -6.11
C ARG A 241 17.37 -3.53 -6.74
N VAL A 242 17.96 -3.68 -7.93
CA VAL A 242 18.10 -4.99 -8.60
C VAL A 242 18.86 -5.99 -7.75
N ASP A 243 19.92 -5.53 -7.07
CA ASP A 243 20.70 -6.40 -6.20
C ASP A 243 19.93 -6.81 -4.93
N PHE A 244 19.07 -5.93 -4.42
CA PHE A 244 18.18 -6.24 -3.30
C PHE A 244 17.13 -7.29 -3.72
N LEU A 245 16.45 -7.09 -4.84
CA LEU A 245 15.47 -8.03 -5.37
C LEU A 245 16.07 -9.41 -5.67
N ARG A 246 17.29 -9.45 -6.21
CA ARG A 246 18.00 -10.73 -6.44
C ARG A 246 18.25 -11.50 -5.16
N LYS A 247 18.57 -10.80 -4.06
CA LYS A 247 18.81 -11.44 -2.76
C LYS A 247 17.52 -11.95 -2.15
N SER A 248 16.42 -11.17 -2.20
CA SER A 248 15.12 -11.59 -1.65
C SER A 248 14.54 -12.82 -2.37
N ILE A 249 14.75 -12.96 -3.69
CA ILE A 249 14.26 -14.11 -4.46
C ILE A 249 15.10 -15.39 -4.22
N VAL A 250 16.36 -15.26 -3.80
CA VAL A 250 17.27 -16.41 -3.62
C VAL A 250 17.26 -16.93 -2.17
N GLU A 251 16.81 -16.11 -1.21
CA GLU A 251 16.79 -16.47 0.22
C GLU A 251 15.43 -17.08 0.68
N GLU A 252 14.39 -17.11 -0.17
CA GLU A 252 13.13 -17.85 0.01
C GLU A 252 13.20 -19.24 -0.70
#